data_c0cfca78432ce3941c427f1df3521f07
#
_entry.id   c0cfca78432ce3941c427f1df3521f07
#
_cell.length_a   1.000
_cell.length_b   1.000
_cell.length_c   1.000
_cell.angle_alpha   90.00
_cell.angle_beta   90.00
_cell.angle_gamma   90.00
#
_symmetry.space_group_name_H-M   'P 1'
#
loop_
_entity.id
_entity.type
_entity.pdbx_description
1 polymer ?
#
loop_
_entity_poly.entity_id
_entity_poly.type
_entity_poly.pdbx_seq_one_letter_code
_entity_poly.pdbx_strand_id
1 'polypeptide(L)'
;LLLTSLMSLLVIFLLLYNEFKNAKESGVILLNLPLALIGGVFILKLTSGEVSIPAVIGFISLFGIATRNGMLLISHYTFLRTVGNMPLRQAVRQGSMDRLNPILMTALSSALALIPLALNGDLPGNEIQSPMATVILGGLLTSTFLNGFIIPIVYLLMNKEDKE
;
A
#
# COMPACT_ATOMS: atom_id res chain seq x y z
N LEU A 1 18.56 14.12 -3.04
CA LEU A 1 17.45 13.18 -3.23
C LEU A 1 17.45 12.04 -2.21
N LEU A 2 18.56 11.34 -2.03
CA LEU A 2 18.65 10.20 -1.10
C LEU A 2 18.44 10.62 0.36
N LEU A 3 19.03 11.74 0.76
CA LEU A 3 18.86 12.29 2.10
C LEU A 3 17.41 12.73 2.37
N THR A 4 16.78 13.39 1.41
CA THR A 4 15.39 13.82 1.53
C THR A 4 14.41 12.64 1.57
N SER A 5 14.67 11.59 0.80
CA SER A 5 13.89 10.34 0.84
C SER A 5 14.00 9.63 2.18
N LEU A 6 15.22 9.53 2.73
CA LEU A 6 15.45 8.96 4.06
C LEU A 6 14.77 9.78 5.16
N MET A 7 14.87 11.10 5.11
CA MET A 7 14.17 11.97 6.06
C MET A 7 12.66 11.82 5.96
N SER A 8 12.12 11.72 4.76
CA SER A 8 10.70 11.51 4.52
C SER A 8 10.22 10.17 5.10
N LEU A 9 10.96 9.08 4.86
CA LEU A 9 10.66 7.77 5.44
C LEU A 9 10.73 7.78 6.98
N LEU A 10 11.71 8.49 7.55
CA LEU A 10 11.84 8.63 8.99
C LEU A 10 10.65 9.41 9.59
N VAL A 11 10.23 10.49 8.95
CA VAL A 11 9.04 11.25 9.36
C VAL A 11 7.78 10.39 9.30
N ILE A 12 7.59 9.64 8.22
CA ILE A 12 6.46 8.70 8.07
C ILE A 12 6.49 7.65 9.18
N PHE A 13 7.66 7.08 9.46
CA PHE A 13 7.80 6.10 10.54
C PHE A 13 7.46 6.70 11.92
N LEU A 14 7.92 7.92 12.21
CA LEU A 14 7.62 8.60 13.46
C LEU A 14 6.12 8.91 13.61
N LEU A 15 5.46 9.32 12.52
CA LEU A 15 4.03 9.56 12.51
C LEU A 15 3.24 8.26 12.76
N LEU A 16 3.62 7.18 12.09
CA LEU A 16 3.02 5.87 12.31
C LEU A 16 3.26 5.34 13.72
N TYR A 17 4.48 5.54 14.24
CA TYR A 17 4.81 5.16 15.61
C TYR A 17 3.98 5.96 16.64
N ASN A 18 3.78 7.24 16.40
CA ASN A 18 2.93 8.07 17.27
C ASN A 18 1.46 7.65 17.23
N GLU A 19 0.97 7.21 16.08
CA GLU A 19 -0.41 6.74 15.90
C GLU A 19 -0.64 5.39 16.58
N PHE A 20 0.21 4.40 16.31
CA PHE A 20 0.04 3.04 16.83
C PHE A 20 0.73 2.80 18.16
N LYS A 21 1.66 3.67 18.57
CA LYS A 21 2.53 3.51 19.77
C LYS A 21 3.24 2.14 19.83
N ASN A 22 3.42 1.52 18.67
CA ASN A 22 4.04 0.22 18.49
C ASN A 22 4.95 0.20 17.26
N ALA A 23 6.25 0.01 17.47
CA ALA A 23 7.24 -0.04 16.40
C ALA A 23 7.02 -1.24 15.46
N LYS A 24 6.52 -2.36 15.97
CA LYS A 24 6.24 -3.56 15.16
C LYS A 24 5.15 -3.29 14.10
N GLU A 25 4.04 -2.69 14.50
CA GLU A 25 2.93 -2.37 13.60
C GLU A 25 3.34 -1.32 12.56
N SER A 26 4.07 -0.31 12.98
CA SER A 26 4.63 0.71 12.07
C SER A 26 5.60 0.09 11.05
N GLY A 27 6.43 -0.86 11.48
CA GLY A 27 7.34 -1.60 10.61
C GLY A 27 6.61 -2.45 9.56
N VAL A 28 5.50 -3.09 9.92
CA VAL A 28 4.66 -3.86 8.97
C VAL A 28 4.08 -2.96 7.89
N ILE A 29 3.62 -1.77 8.25
CA ILE A 29 3.08 -0.81 7.28
C ILE A 29 4.18 -0.36 6.32
N LEU A 30 5.39 -0.07 6.83
CA LEU A 30 6.53 0.29 5.99
C LEU A 30 6.99 -0.87 5.08
N LEU A 31 6.87 -2.12 5.53
CA LEU A 31 7.17 -3.29 4.70
C LEU A 31 6.28 -3.36 3.46
N ASN A 32 5.09 -2.78 3.52
CA ASN A 32 4.16 -2.72 2.41
C ASN A 32 4.67 -1.84 1.24
N LEU A 33 5.53 -0.86 1.52
CA LEU A 33 6.07 0.05 0.50
C LEU A 33 6.93 -0.68 -0.55
N PRO A 34 7.93 -1.50 -0.18
CA PRO A 34 8.67 -2.30 -1.15
C PRO A 34 7.80 -3.23 -1.98
N LEU A 35 6.75 -3.81 -1.38
CA LEU A 35 5.82 -4.69 -2.07
C LEU A 35 5.02 -3.96 -3.15
N ALA A 36 4.60 -2.74 -2.86
CA ALA A 36 3.92 -1.88 -3.84
C ALA A 36 4.85 -1.50 -5.01
N LEU A 37 6.14 -1.26 -4.74
CA LEU A 37 7.14 -0.98 -5.78
C LEU A 37 7.27 -2.11 -6.79
N ILE A 38 7.22 -3.36 -6.37
CA ILE A 38 7.39 -4.52 -7.25
C ILE A 38 6.41 -4.46 -8.41
N GLY A 39 5.13 -4.21 -8.14
CA GLY A 39 4.11 -4.12 -9.18
C GLY A 39 4.30 -2.93 -10.12
N GLY A 40 4.63 -1.77 -9.57
CA GLY A 40 4.90 -0.57 -10.35
C GLY A 40 6.11 -0.72 -11.28
N VAL A 41 7.20 -1.29 -10.77
CA VAL A 41 8.41 -1.57 -11.57
C VAL A 41 8.13 -2.62 -12.65
N PHE A 42 7.38 -3.66 -12.30
CA PHE A 42 7.06 -4.73 -13.24
C PHE A 42 6.25 -4.21 -14.44
N ILE A 43 5.19 -3.42 -14.18
CA ILE A 43 4.38 -2.87 -15.27
C ILE A 43 5.16 -1.84 -16.10
N LEU A 44 6.00 -1.03 -15.45
CA LEU A 44 6.84 -0.05 -16.12
C LEU A 44 7.80 -0.73 -17.11
N LYS A 45 8.39 -1.87 -16.69
CA LYS A 45 9.28 -2.67 -17.55
C LYS A 45 8.53 -3.29 -18.73
N LEU A 46 7.26 -3.64 -18.57
CA LEU A 46 6.44 -4.20 -19.64
C LEU A 46 5.96 -3.15 -20.65
N THR A 47 5.84 -1.89 -20.24
CA THR A 47 5.31 -0.82 -21.08
C THR A 47 6.41 0.00 -21.74
N SER A 48 7.05 0.90 -21.02
CA SER A 48 8.03 1.84 -21.57
C SER A 48 9.49 1.43 -21.35
N GLY A 49 9.75 0.64 -20.32
CA GLY A 49 11.10 0.26 -19.90
C GLY A 49 11.97 1.40 -19.35
N GLU A 50 11.47 2.63 -19.37
CA GLU A 50 12.21 3.82 -18.95
C GLU A 50 11.59 4.45 -17.70
N VAL A 51 12.46 4.83 -16.75
CA VAL A 51 12.06 5.54 -15.54
C VAL A 51 12.01 7.03 -15.84
N SER A 52 10.83 7.53 -16.14
CA SER A 52 10.59 8.97 -16.35
C SER A 52 10.27 9.69 -15.03
N ILE A 53 10.40 11.02 -15.02
CA ILE A 53 10.00 11.85 -13.85
C ILE A 53 8.53 11.62 -13.48
N PRO A 54 7.58 11.56 -14.41
CA PRO A 54 6.19 11.22 -14.11
C PRO A 54 6.01 9.83 -13.48
N ALA A 55 6.80 8.84 -13.90
CA ALA A 55 6.79 7.52 -13.28
C ALA A 55 7.22 7.58 -11.80
N VAL A 56 8.24 8.39 -11.47
CA VAL A 56 8.68 8.62 -10.08
C VAL A 56 7.57 9.25 -9.24
N ILE A 57 6.84 10.23 -9.78
CA ILE A 57 5.67 10.83 -9.12
C ILE A 57 4.59 9.76 -8.88
N GLY A 58 4.39 8.85 -9.84
CA GLY A 58 3.51 7.70 -9.70
C GLY A 58 3.90 6.79 -8.54
N PHE A 59 5.18 6.51 -8.36
CA PHE A 59 5.67 5.73 -7.20
C PHE A 59 5.43 6.42 -5.87
N ILE A 60 5.64 7.74 -5.79
CA ILE A 60 5.36 8.51 -4.57
C ILE A 60 3.87 8.45 -4.22
N SER A 61 2.99 8.60 -5.21
CA SER A 61 1.55 8.49 -5.05
C SER A 61 1.14 7.09 -4.58
N LEU A 62 1.77 6.07 -5.17
CA LEU A 62 1.54 4.67 -4.82
C LEU A 62 1.93 4.37 -3.36
N PHE A 63 3.02 4.97 -2.85
CA PHE A 63 3.41 4.83 -1.45
C PHE A 63 2.34 5.39 -0.51
N GLY A 64 1.76 6.53 -0.82
CA GLY A 64 0.66 7.10 -0.04
C GLY A 64 -0.54 6.16 0.03
N ILE A 65 -0.93 5.59 -1.11
CA ILE A 65 -2.06 4.65 -1.18
C ILE A 65 -1.75 3.35 -0.40
N ALA A 66 -0.57 2.78 -0.58
CA ALA A 66 -0.15 1.56 0.09
C ALA A 66 -0.08 1.73 1.62
N THR A 67 0.50 2.83 2.08
CA THR A 67 0.58 3.17 3.50
C THR A 67 -0.82 3.32 4.11
N ARG A 68 -1.71 4.05 3.43
CA ARG A 68 -3.09 4.23 3.88
C ARG A 68 -3.81 2.89 4.02
N ASN A 69 -3.71 2.01 3.04
CA ASN A 69 -4.36 0.71 3.06
C ASN A 69 -3.84 -0.17 4.20
N GLY A 70 -2.53 -0.21 4.38
CA GLY A 70 -1.90 -0.94 5.49
C GLY A 70 -2.30 -0.41 6.86
N MET A 71 -2.30 0.91 7.03
CA MET A 71 -2.68 1.58 8.27
C MET A 71 -4.13 1.28 8.65
N LEU A 72 -5.06 1.39 7.71
CA LEU A 72 -6.48 1.12 7.96
C LEU A 72 -6.73 -0.34 8.34
N LEU A 73 -6.02 -1.26 7.72
CA LEU A 73 -6.16 -2.69 8.00
C LEU A 73 -5.67 -3.04 9.41
N ILE A 74 -4.47 -2.60 9.77
CA ILE A 74 -3.88 -2.85 11.10
C ILE A 74 -4.67 -2.15 12.20
N SER A 75 -5.08 -0.90 11.98
CA SER A 75 -5.92 -0.16 12.93
C SER A 75 -7.23 -0.90 13.21
N HIS A 76 -7.84 -1.48 12.19
CA HIS A 76 -9.05 -2.27 12.36
C HIS A 76 -8.82 -3.58 13.14
N TYR A 77 -7.70 -4.27 12.90
CA TYR A 77 -7.33 -5.44 13.70
C TYR A 77 -7.13 -5.09 15.18
N THR A 78 -6.44 -4.01 15.45
CA THR A 78 -6.21 -3.53 16.82
C THR A 78 -7.53 -3.15 17.49
N PHE A 79 -8.43 -2.48 16.77
CA PHE A 79 -9.76 -2.14 17.24
C PHE A 79 -10.58 -3.39 17.62
N LEU A 80 -10.61 -4.41 16.77
CA LEU A 80 -11.33 -5.65 17.05
C LEU A 80 -10.76 -6.42 18.25
N ARG A 81 -9.43 -6.33 18.46
CA ARG A 81 -8.79 -6.95 19.61
C ARG A 81 -9.04 -6.21 20.93
N THR A 82 -9.00 -4.89 20.90
CA THR A 82 -9.11 -4.05 22.12
C THR A 82 -10.56 -3.78 22.50
N VAL A 83 -11.39 -3.35 21.58
CA VAL A 83 -12.79 -3.00 21.82
C VAL A 83 -13.69 -4.22 21.68
N GLY A 84 -13.47 -5.04 20.66
CA GLY A 84 -14.26 -6.24 20.39
C GLY A 84 -13.90 -7.44 21.25
N ASN A 85 -12.81 -7.38 22.05
CA ASN A 85 -12.29 -8.49 22.86
C ASN A 85 -12.16 -9.81 22.08
N MET A 86 -11.88 -9.73 20.78
CA MET A 86 -11.75 -10.90 19.93
C MET A 86 -10.35 -11.54 20.07
N PRO A 87 -10.25 -12.88 20.03
CA PRO A 87 -8.97 -13.55 19.95
C PRO A 87 -8.24 -13.19 18.64
N LEU A 88 -6.90 -13.18 18.67
CA LEU A 88 -6.05 -12.71 17.57
C LEU A 88 -6.46 -13.26 16.19
N ARG A 89 -6.63 -14.57 16.07
CA ARG A 89 -6.99 -15.20 14.77
C ARG A 89 -8.36 -14.76 14.26
N GLN A 90 -9.31 -14.62 15.16
CA GLN A 90 -10.66 -14.20 14.81
C GLN A 90 -10.69 -12.72 14.43
N ALA A 91 -9.97 -11.87 15.17
CA ALA A 91 -9.85 -10.44 14.87
C ALA A 91 -9.21 -10.20 13.49
N VAL A 92 -8.14 -10.92 13.15
CA VAL A 92 -7.49 -10.80 11.85
C VAL A 92 -8.39 -11.30 10.72
N ARG A 93 -9.06 -12.42 10.90
CA ARG A 93 -9.99 -12.97 9.91
C ARG A 93 -11.16 -12.02 9.66
N GLN A 94 -11.83 -11.59 10.73
CA GLN A 94 -12.98 -10.69 10.64
C GLN A 94 -12.56 -9.33 10.08
N GLY A 95 -11.47 -8.74 10.57
CA GLY A 95 -10.97 -7.46 10.10
C GLY A 95 -10.56 -7.48 8.63
N SER A 96 -9.98 -8.57 8.15
CA SER A 96 -9.66 -8.75 6.73
C SER A 96 -10.91 -8.82 5.87
N MET A 97 -11.95 -9.54 6.32
CA MET A 97 -13.24 -9.61 5.61
C MET A 97 -13.95 -8.26 5.58
N ASP A 98 -13.97 -7.55 6.69
CA ASP A 98 -14.63 -6.24 6.81
C ASP A 98 -13.99 -5.17 5.92
N ARG A 99 -12.66 -5.26 5.72
CA ARG A 99 -11.89 -4.29 4.93
C ARG A 99 -11.71 -4.71 3.46
N LEU A 100 -12.05 -5.94 3.11
CA LEU A 100 -11.89 -6.42 1.74
C LEU A 100 -12.70 -5.60 0.75
N ASN A 101 -13.97 -5.37 1.02
CA ASN A 101 -14.84 -4.61 0.13
C ASN A 101 -14.39 -3.15 -0.05
N PRO A 102 -14.13 -2.34 1.01
CA PRO A 102 -13.61 -0.98 0.83
C PRO A 102 -12.30 -0.90 0.05
N ILE A 103 -11.38 -1.82 0.29
CA ILE A 103 -10.08 -1.85 -0.40
C ILE A 103 -10.28 -2.20 -1.88
N LEU A 104 -11.08 -3.22 -2.18
CA LEU A 104 -11.39 -3.59 -3.57
C LEU A 104 -12.15 -2.50 -4.32
N MET A 105 -13.12 -1.85 -3.69
CA MET A 105 -13.85 -0.73 -4.29
C MET A 105 -12.91 0.43 -4.64
N THR A 106 -12.02 0.79 -3.73
CA THR A 106 -11.02 1.85 -3.97
C THR A 106 -10.07 1.45 -5.10
N ALA A 107 -9.57 0.22 -5.11
CA ALA A 107 -8.67 -0.28 -6.13
C ALA A 107 -9.34 -0.31 -7.51
N LEU A 108 -10.55 -0.83 -7.59
CA LEU A 108 -11.31 -0.89 -8.86
C LEU A 108 -11.68 0.49 -9.38
N SER A 109 -12.15 1.39 -8.52
CA SER A 109 -12.49 2.76 -8.92
C SER A 109 -11.28 3.51 -9.44
N SER A 110 -10.13 3.40 -8.74
CA SER A 110 -8.88 4.02 -9.17
C SER A 110 -8.37 3.39 -10.46
N ALA A 111 -8.45 2.07 -10.60
CA ALA A 111 -8.04 1.38 -11.82
C ALA A 111 -8.88 1.83 -13.02
N LEU A 112 -10.21 1.86 -12.89
CA LEU A 112 -11.10 2.31 -13.97
C LEU A 112 -10.83 3.75 -14.38
N ALA A 113 -10.53 4.63 -13.42
CA ALA A 113 -10.18 6.03 -13.71
C ALA A 113 -8.83 6.18 -14.42
N LEU A 114 -7.86 5.32 -14.10
CA LEU A 114 -6.49 5.42 -14.62
C LEU A 114 -6.27 4.65 -15.92
N ILE A 115 -7.08 3.63 -16.23
CA ILE A 115 -6.97 2.84 -17.48
C ILE A 115 -6.99 3.74 -18.72
N PRO A 116 -7.93 4.69 -18.91
CA PRO A 116 -7.94 5.55 -20.08
C PRO A 116 -6.66 6.40 -20.21
N LEU A 117 -6.14 6.89 -19.08
CA LEU A 117 -4.90 7.67 -19.04
C LEU A 117 -3.67 6.84 -19.40
N ALA A 118 -3.62 5.60 -18.92
CA ALA A 118 -2.52 4.69 -19.20
C ALA A 118 -2.48 4.23 -20.67
N LEU A 119 -3.65 4.04 -21.30
CA LEU A 119 -3.76 3.57 -22.69
C LEU A 119 -3.57 4.68 -23.73
N ASN A 120 -3.86 5.93 -23.40
CA ASN A 120 -3.83 7.06 -24.34
C ASN A 120 -2.55 7.90 -24.20
N GLY A 121 -1.40 7.25 -24.03
CA GLY A 121 -0.10 7.93 -23.87
C GLY A 121 0.33 8.76 -25.08
N ASP A 122 -0.12 8.40 -26.28
CA ASP A 122 0.22 9.06 -27.53
C ASP A 122 -0.57 10.36 -27.80
N LEU A 123 -1.57 10.66 -26.98
CA LEU A 123 -2.36 11.87 -27.13
C LEU A 123 -1.62 13.09 -26.56
N PRO A 124 -1.63 14.24 -27.24
CA PRO A 124 -1.05 15.47 -26.74
C PRO A 124 -1.59 15.85 -25.35
N GLY A 125 -0.72 16.08 -24.40
CA GLY A 125 -1.08 16.38 -23.01
C GLY A 125 -1.09 15.18 -22.06
N ASN A 126 -1.10 13.95 -22.55
CA ASN A 126 -1.06 12.73 -21.73
C ASN A 126 0.35 12.19 -21.52
N GLU A 127 1.37 12.78 -22.11
CA GLU A 127 2.77 12.35 -22.04
C GLU A 127 3.31 12.25 -20.59
N ILE A 128 2.80 13.11 -19.71
CA ILE A 128 3.14 13.11 -18.27
C ILE A 128 2.22 12.17 -17.49
N GLN A 129 0.93 12.13 -17.84
CA GLN A 129 -0.06 11.41 -17.07
C GLN A 129 -0.03 9.90 -17.32
N SER A 130 0.30 9.48 -18.53
CA SER A 130 0.31 8.05 -18.91
C SER A 130 1.36 7.23 -18.17
N PRO A 131 2.64 7.61 -18.09
CA PRO A 131 3.62 6.86 -17.30
C PRO A 131 3.29 6.81 -15.80
N MET A 132 2.79 7.92 -15.26
CA MET A 132 2.33 8.00 -13.87
C MET A 132 1.15 7.06 -13.61
N ALA A 133 0.13 7.09 -14.47
CA ALA A 133 -1.05 6.24 -14.36
C ALA A 133 -0.69 4.75 -14.48
N THR A 134 0.22 4.40 -15.37
CA THR A 134 0.70 3.04 -15.58
C THR A 134 1.36 2.48 -14.33
N VAL A 135 2.26 3.25 -13.70
CA VAL A 135 2.93 2.86 -12.45
C VAL A 135 1.93 2.68 -11.32
N ILE A 136 1.00 3.63 -11.16
CA ILE A 136 -0.03 3.55 -10.11
C ILE A 136 -0.92 2.33 -10.32
N LEU A 137 -1.36 2.06 -11.55
CA LEU A 137 -2.18 0.87 -11.87
C LEU A 137 -1.48 -0.42 -11.48
N GLY A 138 -0.27 -0.64 -11.95
CA GLY A 138 0.49 -1.86 -11.67
C GLY A 138 0.77 -2.03 -10.19
N GLY A 139 1.22 -0.96 -9.55
CA GLY A 139 1.51 -0.97 -8.12
C GLY A 139 0.25 -1.13 -7.26
N LEU A 140 -0.87 -0.50 -7.64
CA LEU A 140 -2.13 -0.62 -6.92
C LEU A 140 -2.69 -2.04 -6.96
N LEU A 141 -2.70 -2.69 -8.12
CA LEU A 141 -3.15 -4.08 -8.24
C LEU A 141 -2.30 -5.02 -7.41
N THR A 142 -0.98 -4.92 -7.54
CA THR A 142 -0.05 -5.76 -6.79
C THR A 142 -0.12 -5.48 -5.29
N SER A 143 -0.13 -4.22 -4.89
CA SER A 143 -0.25 -3.81 -3.48
C SER A 143 -1.55 -4.28 -2.87
N THR A 144 -2.68 -4.13 -3.55
CA THR A 144 -3.99 -4.57 -3.06
C THR A 144 -4.02 -6.08 -2.84
N PHE A 145 -3.48 -6.85 -3.79
CA PHE A 145 -3.41 -8.29 -3.69
C PHE A 145 -2.48 -8.74 -2.55
N LEU A 146 -1.28 -8.19 -2.50
CA LEU A 146 -0.29 -8.54 -1.48
C LEU A 146 -0.73 -8.10 -0.08
N ASN A 147 -1.36 -6.94 0.07
CA ASN A 147 -1.90 -6.49 1.36
C ASN A 147 -2.96 -7.44 1.92
N GLY A 148 -3.79 -8.00 1.06
CA GLY A 148 -4.82 -8.95 1.46
C GLY A 148 -4.25 -10.25 2.06
N PHE A 149 -3.01 -10.62 1.72
CA PHE A 149 -2.36 -11.85 2.18
C PHE A 149 -1.22 -11.60 3.15
N ILE A 150 -0.32 -10.67 2.84
CA ILE A 150 0.92 -10.49 3.60
C ILE A 150 0.67 -9.81 4.94
N ILE A 151 -0.11 -8.75 4.98
CA ILE A 151 -0.39 -8.03 6.23
C ILE A 151 -1.06 -8.92 7.28
N PRO A 152 -2.12 -9.69 6.96
CA PRO A 152 -2.71 -10.61 7.92
C PRO A 152 -1.72 -11.64 8.46
N ILE A 153 -0.90 -12.23 7.57
CA ILE A 153 0.09 -13.25 7.95
C ILE A 153 1.15 -12.66 8.88
N VAL A 154 1.74 -11.53 8.50
CA VAL A 154 2.79 -10.87 9.29
C VAL A 154 2.24 -10.40 10.63
N TYR A 155 1.04 -9.85 10.66
CA TYR A 155 0.39 -9.44 11.89
C TYR A 155 0.14 -10.61 12.84
N LEU A 156 -0.30 -11.76 12.32
CA LEU A 156 -0.48 -12.98 13.10
C LEU A 156 0.83 -13.51 13.68
N LEU A 157 1.90 -13.50 12.87
CA LEU A 157 3.21 -13.99 13.30
C LEU A 157 3.80 -13.11 14.42
N MET A 158 3.73 -11.79 14.24
CA MET A 158 4.29 -10.84 15.21
C MET A 158 3.56 -10.86 16.57
N ASN A 159 2.24 -11.02 16.56
CA ASN A 159 1.46 -11.02 17.79
C ASN A 159 1.35 -12.40 18.45
N LYS A 160 1.82 -13.46 17.78
CA LYS A 160 1.89 -14.81 18.36
C LYS A 160 3.04 -14.94 19.35
N GLU A 161 4.13 -14.20 19.14
CA GLU A 161 5.31 -14.18 20.00
C GLU A 161 5.07 -13.47 21.36
N ASP A 162 4.06 -12.61 21.44
CA ASP A 162 3.73 -11.89 22.67
C ASP A 162 2.92 -12.75 23.69
N LYS A 163 2.75 -14.07 23.46
CA LYS A 163 1.98 -14.98 24.30
C LYS A 163 2.78 -16.17 24.88
N GLU A 164 4.08 -16.20 24.65
CA GLU A 164 5.01 -17.08 25.37
C GLU A 164 5.90 -16.23 26.32
#